data_5e1c1a0855d69116d0c357ba3d8edd06
#
_entry.id   5e1c1a0855d69116d0c357ba3d8edd06
#
_cell.length_a   1.000
_cell.length_b   1.000
_cell.length_c   1.000
_cell.angle_alpha   90.00
_cell.angle_beta   90.00
_cell.angle_gamma   90.00
#
_symmetry.space_group_name_H-M   'P 1'
#
loop_
_entity.id
_entity.type
_entity.pdbx_description
1 polymer ?
#
loop_
_entity_poly.entity_id
_entity_poly.type
_entity_poly.pdbx_seq_one_letter_code
_entity_poly.pdbx_strand_id
1 'polypeptide(L)'
;MHAKFFRGLANPLRLQIIELLLDGEKNVSELVRLTGVTQGQVSNALACLRWCGYVASRQEGRYTFYRIAHHRVRDLVLAAREMVALNAAHIYSCCRM
;
A
#
# COMPACT_ATOMS: atom_id res chain seq x y z
N MET A 1 -11.69 -7.24 13.92
CA MET A 1 -11.62 -7.48 12.48
C MET A 1 -11.34 -6.20 11.71
N HIS A 2 -12.18 -5.17 11.88
CA HIS A 2 -11.97 -3.88 11.17
C HIS A 2 -10.67 -3.21 11.53
N ALA A 3 -10.31 -3.18 12.80
CA ALA A 3 -9.07 -2.56 13.24
C ALA A 3 -7.84 -3.22 12.63
N LYS A 4 -7.88 -4.55 12.51
CA LYS A 4 -6.78 -5.29 11.92
C LYS A 4 -6.63 -4.98 10.44
N PHE A 5 -7.75 -4.82 9.73
CA PHE A 5 -7.76 -4.41 8.34
C PHE A 5 -7.07 -3.06 8.16
N PHE A 6 -7.50 -2.05 8.93
CA PHE A 6 -6.92 -0.71 8.82
C PHE A 6 -5.48 -0.64 9.30
N ARG A 7 -5.08 -1.54 10.20
CA ARG A 7 -3.68 -1.61 10.63
C ARG A 7 -2.75 -1.92 9.47
N GLY A 8 -3.22 -2.70 8.49
CA GLY A 8 -2.45 -2.96 7.29
C GLY A 8 -2.09 -1.70 6.52
N LEU A 9 -2.95 -0.69 6.57
CA LEU A 9 -2.70 0.60 5.91
C LEU A 9 -1.96 1.60 6.80
N ALA A 10 -1.84 1.33 8.09
CA ALA A 10 -1.25 2.27 9.05
C ALA A 10 0.27 2.17 9.14
N ASN A 11 0.91 1.84 8.04
CA ASN A 11 2.36 1.73 7.94
C ASN A 11 2.82 2.52 6.72
N PRO A 12 3.75 3.46 6.87
CA PRO A 12 4.17 4.31 5.74
C PRO A 12 4.63 3.53 4.52
N LEU A 13 5.42 2.47 4.71
CA LEU A 13 5.90 1.67 3.58
C LEU A 13 4.76 0.94 2.89
N ARG A 14 3.87 0.32 3.65
CA ARG A 14 2.74 -0.41 3.06
C ARG A 14 1.82 0.52 2.30
N LEU A 15 1.54 1.68 2.85
CA LEU A 15 0.71 2.67 2.18
C LEU A 15 1.39 3.17 0.90
N GLN A 16 2.69 3.40 0.94
CA GLN A 16 3.45 3.82 -0.23
C GLN A 16 3.38 2.78 -1.34
N ILE A 17 3.50 1.50 -1.00
CA ILE A 17 3.38 0.41 -1.97
C ILE A 17 1.99 0.40 -2.61
N ILE A 18 0.95 0.53 -1.81
CA ILE A 18 -0.42 0.61 -2.33
C ILE A 18 -0.56 1.76 -3.31
N GLU A 19 -0.05 2.93 -2.95
CA GLU A 19 -0.12 4.11 -3.82
C GLU A 19 0.62 3.91 -5.13
N LEU A 20 1.78 3.25 -5.08
CA LEU A 20 2.53 2.93 -6.30
C LEU A 20 1.77 1.95 -7.20
N LEU A 21 1.04 1.02 -6.60
CA LEU A 21 0.25 0.05 -7.35
C LEU A 21 -1.03 0.65 -7.94
N LEU A 22 -1.42 1.83 -7.53
CA LEU A 22 -2.56 2.53 -8.15
C LEU A 22 -2.31 2.79 -9.64
N ASP A 23 -1.05 2.94 -10.03
CA ASP A 23 -0.66 3.19 -11.43
C ASP A 23 -0.59 1.90 -12.27
N GLY A 24 -0.70 0.75 -11.66
CA GLY A 24 -0.64 -0.54 -12.35
C GLY A 24 0.23 -1.55 -11.64
N GLU A 25 0.31 -2.74 -12.21
CA GLU A 25 1.11 -3.83 -11.65
C GLU A 25 2.59 -3.46 -11.58
N LYS A 26 3.25 -4.00 -10.54
CA LYS A 26 4.69 -3.86 -10.39
C LYS A 26 5.27 -5.12 -9.77
N ASN A 27 6.52 -5.44 -10.13
CA ASN A 27 7.23 -6.54 -9.48
C ASN A 27 8.02 -6.02 -8.28
N VAL A 28 8.62 -6.93 -7.53
CA VAL A 28 9.37 -6.57 -6.32
C VAL A 28 10.55 -5.65 -6.63
N SER A 29 11.27 -5.94 -7.72
CA SER A 29 12.43 -5.12 -8.10
C SER A 29 12.04 -3.67 -8.37
N GLU A 30 10.92 -3.46 -9.03
CA GLU A 30 10.41 -2.12 -9.29
C GLU A 30 10.05 -1.40 -8.00
N LEU A 31 9.41 -2.12 -7.08
CA LEU A 31 9.02 -1.53 -5.79
C LEU A 31 10.23 -1.20 -4.94
N VAL A 32 11.27 -2.03 -4.95
CA VAL A 32 12.53 -1.74 -4.26
C VAL A 32 13.13 -0.44 -4.81
N ARG A 33 13.19 -0.32 -6.12
CA ARG A 33 13.74 0.87 -6.78
C ARG A 33 12.95 2.13 -6.43
N LEU A 34 11.63 2.02 -6.44
CA LEU A 34 10.76 3.18 -6.24
C LEU A 34 10.64 3.59 -4.76
N THR A 35 10.73 2.64 -3.84
CA THR A 35 10.62 2.94 -2.41
C THR A 35 11.95 3.26 -1.76
N GLY A 36 13.03 2.76 -2.33
CA GLY A 36 14.37 2.96 -1.77
C GLY A 36 14.68 2.11 -0.55
N VAL A 37 13.82 1.14 -0.23
CA VAL A 37 14.07 0.23 0.91
C VAL A 37 14.55 -1.13 0.39
N THR A 38 14.93 -2.03 1.30
CA THR A 38 15.49 -3.32 0.92
C THR A 38 14.43 -4.25 0.35
N GLN A 39 14.88 -5.25 -0.42
CA GLN A 39 14.00 -6.29 -0.95
C GLN A 39 13.26 -7.02 0.17
N GLY A 40 13.95 -7.31 1.28
CA GLY A 40 13.33 -7.98 2.42
C GLY A 40 12.18 -7.18 3.01
N GLN A 41 12.36 -5.86 3.12
CA GLN A 41 11.32 -4.98 3.63
C GLN A 41 10.11 -4.92 2.69
N VAL A 42 10.36 -4.82 1.38
CA VAL A 42 9.29 -4.83 0.38
C VAL A 42 8.54 -6.16 0.40
N SER A 43 9.27 -7.26 0.38
CA SER A 43 8.66 -8.60 0.39
C SER A 43 7.81 -8.82 1.63
N ASN A 44 8.29 -8.37 2.77
CA ASN A 44 7.56 -8.49 4.03
C ASN A 44 6.27 -7.66 4.02
N ALA A 45 6.38 -6.44 3.52
CA ALA A 45 5.21 -5.56 3.39
C ALA A 45 4.17 -6.14 2.44
N LEU A 46 4.62 -6.68 1.30
CA LEU A 46 3.72 -7.30 0.32
C LEU A 46 3.04 -8.54 0.87
N ALA A 47 3.75 -9.35 1.65
CA ALA A 47 3.15 -10.53 2.29
C ALA A 47 2.03 -10.12 3.23
N CYS A 48 2.24 -9.09 4.02
CA CYS A 48 1.23 -8.55 4.92
C CYS A 48 0.03 -8.00 4.16
N LEU A 49 0.28 -7.22 3.11
CA LEU A 49 -0.79 -6.64 2.30
C LEU A 49 -1.60 -7.71 1.58
N ARG A 50 -0.93 -8.75 1.10
CA ARG A 50 -1.60 -9.87 0.44
C ARG A 50 -2.46 -10.63 1.44
N TRP A 51 -1.94 -10.88 2.64
CA TRP A 51 -2.67 -11.57 3.69
C TRP A 51 -3.94 -10.80 4.08
N CYS A 52 -3.85 -9.48 4.13
CA CYS A 52 -4.98 -8.62 4.49
C CYS A 52 -5.96 -8.40 3.33
N GLY A 53 -5.62 -8.86 2.12
CA GLY A 53 -6.51 -8.72 0.98
C GLY A 53 -6.39 -7.43 0.19
N TYR A 54 -5.37 -6.62 0.45
CA TYR A 54 -5.16 -5.37 -0.29
C TYR A 54 -4.56 -5.58 -1.66
N VAL A 55 -3.68 -6.56 -1.79
CA VAL A 55 -2.99 -6.83 -3.05
C VAL A 55 -3.17 -8.28 -3.45
N ALA A 56 -3.08 -8.53 -4.75
CA ALA A 56 -3.05 -9.84 -5.32
C ALA A 56 -1.76 -9.97 -6.13
N SER A 57 -1.34 -11.20 -6.37
CA SER A 57 -0.13 -11.45 -7.14
C SER A 57 -0.40 -12.43 -8.26
N ARG A 58 0.41 -12.33 -9.31
CA ARG A 58 0.44 -13.33 -10.38
C ARG A 58 1.87 -13.59 -10.74
N GLN A 59 2.14 -14.79 -11.22
CA GLN A 59 3.47 -15.16 -11.63
C GLN A 59 3.56 -15.21 -13.16
N GLU A 60 4.63 -14.62 -13.68
CA GLU A 60 4.90 -14.65 -15.10
C GLU A 60 6.38 -14.93 -15.29
N GLY A 61 6.69 -16.17 -15.70
CA GLY A 61 8.07 -16.62 -15.79
C GLY A 61 8.71 -16.63 -14.40
N ARG A 62 9.83 -15.93 -14.28
CA ARG A 62 10.56 -15.82 -13.02
C ARG A 62 10.14 -14.63 -12.17
N TYR A 63 9.18 -13.81 -12.66
CA TYR A 63 8.75 -12.60 -11.97
C TYR A 63 7.40 -12.79 -11.34
N THR A 64 7.22 -12.20 -10.16
CA THR A 64 5.93 -12.10 -9.49
C THR A 64 5.49 -10.66 -9.55
N PHE A 65 4.34 -10.43 -10.12
CA PHE A 65 3.75 -9.09 -10.22
C PHE A 65 2.64 -8.94 -9.20
N TYR A 66 2.58 -7.77 -8.60
CA TYR A 66 1.58 -7.43 -7.60
C TYR A 66 0.68 -6.32 -8.13
N ARG A 67 -0.59 -6.40 -7.76
CA ARG A 67 -1.59 -5.41 -8.16
C ARG A 67 -2.57 -5.20 -7.01
N ILE A 68 -3.33 -4.11 -7.09
CA ILE A 68 -4.46 -3.88 -6.17
C ILE A 68 -5.46 -5.02 -6.38
N ALA A 69 -5.87 -5.69 -5.30
CA ALA A 69 -6.70 -6.88 -5.38
C ALA A 69 -8.12 -6.58 -5.86
N HIS A 70 -8.65 -5.42 -5.47
CA HIS A 70 -10.03 -5.09 -5.78
C HIS A 70 -10.16 -3.57 -5.94
N HIS A 71 -11.01 -3.15 -6.88
CA HIS A 71 -11.21 -1.73 -7.15
C HIS A 71 -11.64 -0.94 -5.91
N ARG A 72 -12.31 -1.57 -4.95
CA ARG A 72 -12.73 -0.90 -3.72
C ARG A 72 -11.56 -0.52 -2.83
N VAL A 73 -10.45 -1.26 -2.88
CA VAL A 73 -9.23 -0.87 -2.18
C VAL A 73 -8.70 0.43 -2.77
N ARG A 74 -8.71 0.51 -4.11
CA ARG A 74 -8.34 1.73 -4.81
C ARG A 74 -9.21 2.90 -4.39
N ASP A 75 -10.53 2.69 -4.39
CA ASP A 75 -11.49 3.73 -4.01
C ASP A 75 -11.25 4.21 -2.57
N LEU A 76 -10.99 3.27 -1.66
CA LEU A 76 -10.73 3.59 -0.26
C LEU A 76 -9.48 4.46 -0.11
N VAL A 77 -8.40 4.08 -0.77
CA VAL A 77 -7.12 4.81 -0.69
C VAL A 77 -7.26 6.20 -1.31
N LEU A 78 -7.92 6.29 -2.45
CA LEU A 78 -8.14 7.59 -3.11
C LEU A 78 -9.02 8.51 -2.26
N ALA A 79 -10.05 7.95 -1.63
CA ALA A 79 -10.91 8.71 -0.72
C ALA A 79 -10.13 9.20 0.49
N ALA A 80 -9.26 8.36 1.06
CA ALA A 80 -8.43 8.74 2.19
C ALA A 80 -7.45 9.85 1.82
N ARG A 81 -6.85 9.78 0.64
CA ARG A 81 -5.94 10.84 0.15
C ARG A 81 -6.67 12.18 0.03
N GLU A 82 -7.89 12.14 -0.46
CA GLU A 82 -8.71 13.32 -0.61
C GLU A 82 -9.03 13.93 0.76
N MET A 83 -9.41 13.10 1.72
CA MET A 83 -9.70 13.55 3.09
C MET A 83 -8.47 14.16 3.75
N VAL A 84 -7.31 13.54 3.58
CA VAL A 84 -6.06 14.05 4.14
C VAL A 84 -5.74 15.42 3.53
N ALA A 85 -5.90 15.58 2.23
CA ALA A 85 -5.65 16.85 1.56
C ALA A 85 -6.57 17.96 2.07
N LEU A 86 -7.85 17.64 2.30
CA LEU A 86 -8.83 18.61 2.79
C LEU A 86 -8.59 19.02 4.25
N ASN A 87 -8.01 18.14 5.05
CA ASN A 87 -7.88 18.33 6.49
C ASN A 87 -6.42 18.32 6.97
N ALA A 88 -5.48 18.62 6.08
CA ALA A 88 -4.05 18.49 6.38
C ALA A 88 -3.64 19.25 7.64
N ALA A 89 -4.09 20.48 7.82
CA ALA A 89 -3.74 21.28 8.98
C ALA A 89 -4.27 20.68 10.28
N HIS A 90 -5.49 20.20 10.26
CA HIS A 90 -6.11 19.57 11.43
C HIS A 90 -5.45 18.25 11.78
N ILE A 91 -5.09 17.46 10.76
CA ILE A 91 -4.43 16.18 10.95
C ILE A 91 -3.06 16.37 11.58
N TYR A 92 -2.32 17.37 11.13
CA TYR A 92 -1.03 17.69 11.73
C TYR A 92 -1.17 18.06 13.20
N SER A 93 -2.18 18.84 13.54
CA SER A 93 -2.44 19.21 14.93
C SER A 93 -2.76 17.99 15.79
N CYS A 94 -3.60 17.09 15.29
CA CYS A 94 -3.97 15.86 15.98
C CYS A 94 -2.78 14.92 16.16
N CYS A 95 -1.94 14.80 15.15
CA CYS A 95 -0.80 13.90 15.22
C CYS A 95 0.30 14.33 16.16
N ARG A 96 0.21 15.54 16.70
CA ARG A 96 1.17 16.03 17.68
C ARG A 96 0.92 15.49 19.07
N MET A 97 -0.23 14.91 19.27
CA MET A 97 -0.56 14.31 20.56
C MET A 97 0.01 12.87 20.69
#